data_2ec15e4de532e7eec9b52ce358d2df18
#
_entry.id   2ec15e4de532e7eec9b52ce358d2df18
#
_cell.length_a   1.000
_cell.length_b   1.000
_cell.length_c   1.000
_cell.angle_alpha   90.00
_cell.angle_beta   90.00
_cell.angle_gamma   90.00
#
_symmetry.space_group_name_H-M   'P 1'
#
loop_
_entity.id
_entity.type
_entity.pdbx_description
1 polymer ?
#
loop_
_entity_poly.entity_id
_entity_poly.type
_entity_poly.pdbx_seq_one_letter_code
_entity_poly.pdbx_strand_id
1 'polypeptide(L)'
;FLNNRYIARMDHRGHKYEEIVSISNLFSCWQEFRKNKAVREDIMEFERNLEDNVFRLHEDLIAERYEHEPYYKFHIYDPKHRIISKATVRDRLAHHMIFNELYEVFDQSFIYHSYASRLGKGSHLGVANVARALRKSSLNNARTVYALKCDIRKFFDSVDHRKLEQIIQKKISDHRFARLISKIIGSFSKTVDNFAQRERERESWLSP
;
A
#
# COMPACT_ATOMS: atom_id res chain seq x y z
N PHE A 1 -1.06 -4.14 -23.57
CA PHE A 1 0.06 -3.20 -23.64
C PHE A 1 0.72 -3.13 -22.27
N LEU A 2 1.67 -4.03 -22.01
CA LEU A 2 2.55 -4.01 -20.84
C LEU A 2 3.51 -2.82 -20.99
N ASN A 3 3.49 -1.95 -20.01
CA ASN A 3 4.21 -0.69 -20.02
C ASN A 3 5.71 -0.97 -20.12
N ASN A 4 6.35 -0.45 -21.15
CA ASN A 4 7.76 -0.63 -21.53
C ASN A 4 8.78 -0.22 -20.44
N ARG A 5 8.32 0.35 -19.31
CA ARG A 5 9.15 0.72 -18.16
C ARG A 5 9.61 -0.48 -17.32
N TYR A 6 8.83 -1.57 -17.29
CA TYR A 6 9.20 -2.77 -16.52
C TYR A 6 10.31 -3.60 -17.18
N ILE A 7 10.57 -3.40 -18.47
CA ILE A 7 11.58 -4.17 -19.22
C ILE A 7 12.97 -3.50 -19.18
N ALA A 8 13.06 -2.20 -18.94
CA ALA A 8 14.31 -1.43 -19.02
C ALA A 8 15.10 -1.31 -17.70
N ARG A 9 14.61 -1.88 -16.58
CA ARG A 9 15.21 -1.70 -15.25
C ARG A 9 15.73 -3.00 -14.64
N MET A 10 16.70 -3.61 -15.29
CA MET A 10 17.46 -4.77 -14.75
C MET A 10 18.82 -4.33 -14.17
N ASP A 11 18.90 -3.24 -13.47
CA ASP A 11 20.05 -2.95 -12.62
C ASP A 11 19.59 -3.00 -11.15
N HIS A 12 20.02 -4.02 -10.42
CA HIS A 12 19.59 -4.33 -9.03
C HIS A 12 20.13 -3.33 -7.97
N ARG A 13 20.56 -2.15 -8.38
CA ARG A 13 20.89 -1.03 -7.49
C ARG A 13 19.63 -0.20 -7.32
N GLY A 14 19.06 -0.22 -6.11
CA GLY A 14 17.92 0.63 -5.75
C GLY A 14 18.18 2.08 -6.19
N HIS A 15 17.13 2.75 -6.70
CA HIS A 15 17.24 4.14 -7.12
C HIS A 15 17.70 5.00 -5.95
N LYS A 16 18.48 6.03 -6.23
CA LYS A 16 18.83 7.05 -5.23
C LYS A 16 17.57 7.80 -4.82
N TYR A 17 17.53 8.23 -3.59
CA TYR A 17 16.38 8.97 -3.04
C TYR A 17 15.95 10.12 -3.94
N GLU A 18 16.90 10.90 -4.48
CA GLU A 18 16.64 12.01 -5.39
C GLU A 18 15.91 11.60 -6.67
N GLU A 19 16.20 10.42 -7.19
CA GLU A 19 15.53 9.88 -8.37
C GLU A 19 14.09 9.46 -8.04
N ILE A 20 13.91 8.80 -6.88
CA ILE A 20 12.60 8.35 -6.39
C ILE A 20 11.66 9.53 -6.22
N VAL A 21 12.11 10.60 -5.55
CA VAL A 21 11.28 11.78 -5.25
C VAL A 21 11.30 12.84 -6.35
N SER A 22 11.96 12.60 -7.48
CA SER A 22 12.05 13.56 -8.57
C SER A 22 10.66 13.96 -9.11
N ILE A 23 10.55 15.21 -9.57
CA ILE A 23 9.32 15.75 -10.17
C ILE A 23 8.83 14.85 -11.31
N SER A 24 9.75 14.42 -12.17
CA SER A 24 9.44 13.54 -13.31
C SER A 24 8.85 12.19 -12.85
N ASN A 25 9.39 11.60 -11.77
CA ASN A 25 8.86 10.36 -11.22
C ASN A 25 7.50 10.57 -10.55
N LEU A 26 7.30 11.67 -9.80
CA LEU A 26 6.02 12.01 -9.19
C LEU A 26 4.91 12.20 -10.22
N PHE A 27 5.15 12.90 -11.34
CA PHE A 27 4.17 12.99 -12.41
C PHE A 27 3.88 11.64 -13.07
N SER A 28 4.89 10.79 -13.21
CA SER A 28 4.68 9.42 -13.70
C SER A 28 3.83 8.60 -12.76
N CYS A 29 4.11 8.66 -11.45
CA CYS A 29 3.32 8.02 -10.41
C CYS A 29 1.88 8.56 -10.38
N TRP A 30 1.70 9.88 -10.60
CA TRP A 30 0.37 10.47 -10.72
C TRP A 30 -0.42 9.87 -11.87
N GLN A 31 0.15 9.76 -13.06
CA GLN A 31 -0.51 9.18 -14.22
C GLN A 31 -0.95 7.72 -13.98
N GLU A 32 -0.15 6.94 -13.25
CA GLU A 32 -0.49 5.57 -12.86
C GLU A 32 -1.58 5.55 -11.78
N PHE A 33 -1.41 6.35 -10.74
CA PHE A 33 -2.32 6.44 -9.61
C PHE A 33 -3.74 6.88 -10.01
N ARG A 34 -3.83 7.82 -10.97
CA ARG A 34 -5.07 8.39 -11.49
C ARG A 34 -5.92 7.39 -12.28
N LYS A 35 -5.30 6.36 -12.87
CA LYS A 35 -6.02 5.37 -13.70
C LYS A 35 -7.22 4.79 -12.96
N ASN A 36 -8.38 4.78 -13.63
CA ASN A 36 -9.66 4.31 -13.11
C ASN A 36 -10.20 5.07 -11.88
N LYS A 37 -9.67 6.25 -11.57
CA LYS A 37 -10.08 7.07 -10.42
C LYS A 37 -10.37 8.53 -10.81
N ALA A 38 -10.21 8.92 -12.07
CA ALA A 38 -10.29 10.31 -12.55
C ALA A 38 -11.62 11.00 -12.24
N VAL A 39 -12.71 10.24 -12.13
CA VAL A 39 -14.06 10.75 -11.84
C VAL A 39 -14.36 10.93 -10.34
N ARG A 40 -13.41 10.63 -9.47
CA ARG A 40 -13.59 10.81 -8.02
C ARG A 40 -13.36 12.27 -7.66
N GLU A 41 -14.24 12.84 -6.87
CA GLU A 41 -14.23 14.26 -6.48
C GLU A 41 -12.88 14.70 -5.91
N ASP A 42 -12.32 13.94 -4.95
CA ASP A 42 -11.03 14.24 -4.35
C ASP A 42 -9.85 14.21 -5.34
N ILE A 43 -9.94 13.35 -6.37
CA ILE A 43 -8.95 13.30 -7.45
C ILE A 43 -9.08 14.52 -8.37
N MET A 44 -10.31 14.87 -8.75
CA MET A 44 -10.57 16.06 -9.59
C MET A 44 -10.16 17.35 -8.87
N GLU A 45 -10.41 17.45 -7.57
CA GLU A 45 -9.98 18.59 -6.77
C GLU A 45 -8.45 18.73 -6.74
N PHE A 46 -7.74 17.66 -6.50
CA PHE A 46 -6.27 17.65 -6.53
C PHE A 46 -5.73 18.00 -7.93
N GLU A 47 -6.40 17.53 -8.97
CA GLU A 47 -5.99 17.74 -10.37
C GLU A 47 -6.17 19.17 -10.84
N ARG A 48 -7.08 19.97 -10.25
CA ARG A 48 -7.26 21.39 -10.57
C ARG A 48 -5.97 22.22 -10.35
N ASN A 49 -5.17 21.83 -9.35
CA ASN A 49 -3.90 22.48 -9.02
C ASN A 49 -2.76 21.45 -9.02
N LEU A 50 -2.76 20.56 -10.02
CA LEU A 50 -1.88 19.39 -10.04
C LEU A 50 -0.40 19.76 -9.93
N GLU A 51 0.05 20.72 -10.72
CA GLU A 51 1.45 21.15 -10.75
C GLU A 51 1.88 21.67 -9.39
N ASP A 52 1.15 22.62 -8.81
CA ASP A 52 1.45 23.18 -7.50
C ASP A 52 1.45 22.08 -6.40
N ASN A 53 0.49 21.18 -6.45
CA ASN A 53 0.39 20.08 -5.48
C ASN A 53 1.56 19.11 -5.58
N VAL A 54 1.99 18.79 -6.81
CA VAL A 54 3.13 17.89 -7.04
C VAL A 54 4.44 18.59 -6.68
N PHE A 55 4.62 19.87 -7.03
CA PHE A 55 5.81 20.64 -6.67
C PHE A 55 5.96 20.78 -5.15
N ARG A 56 4.89 21.12 -4.43
CA ARG A 56 4.92 21.18 -2.95
C ARG A 56 5.28 19.84 -2.33
N LEU A 57 4.69 18.74 -2.84
CA LEU A 57 5.05 17.41 -2.37
C LEU A 57 6.53 17.09 -2.63
N HIS A 58 7.04 17.44 -3.81
CA HIS A 58 8.45 17.27 -4.14
C HIS A 58 9.37 18.06 -3.21
N GLU A 59 9.07 19.33 -2.96
CA GLU A 59 9.84 20.18 -2.04
C GLU A 59 9.89 19.61 -0.63
N ASP A 60 8.75 19.13 -0.12
CA ASP A 60 8.68 18.50 1.20
C ASP A 60 9.48 17.20 1.27
N LEU A 61 9.46 16.40 0.21
CA LEU A 61 10.22 15.15 0.11
C LEU A 61 11.73 15.42 0.03
N ILE A 62 12.16 16.31 -0.88
CA ILE A 62 13.59 16.65 -1.06
C ILE A 62 14.19 17.26 0.22
N ALA A 63 13.44 18.12 0.90
CA ALA A 63 13.84 18.74 2.15
C ALA A 63 13.65 17.82 3.38
N GLU A 64 13.20 16.59 3.20
CA GLU A 64 12.88 15.61 4.25
C GLU A 64 11.87 16.12 5.31
N ARG A 65 11.09 17.16 4.95
CA ARG A 65 10.04 17.75 5.79
C ARG A 65 8.67 17.11 5.60
N TYR A 66 8.57 16.12 4.71
CA TYR A 66 7.31 15.43 4.50
C TYR A 66 6.73 14.92 5.82
N GLU A 67 5.50 15.34 6.11
CA GLU A 67 4.66 14.83 7.20
C GLU A 67 3.37 14.30 6.58
N HIS A 68 2.94 13.15 7.06
CA HIS A 68 1.69 12.54 6.63
C HIS A 68 0.51 13.28 7.24
N GLU A 69 -0.45 13.67 6.42
CA GLU A 69 -1.67 14.34 6.87
C GLU A 69 -2.59 13.38 7.64
N PRO A 70 -3.50 13.91 8.48
CA PRO A 70 -4.46 13.07 9.18
C PRO A 70 -5.34 12.26 8.24
N TYR A 71 -5.61 11.02 8.63
CA TYR A 71 -6.54 10.17 7.88
C TYR A 71 -7.98 10.63 8.07
N TYR A 72 -8.74 10.68 6.99
CA TYR A 72 -10.19 10.79 7.03
C TYR A 72 -10.80 9.43 7.33
N LYS A 73 -11.59 9.33 8.40
CA LYS A 73 -12.22 8.07 8.82
C LYS A 73 -13.70 8.08 8.50
N PHE A 74 -14.20 6.97 7.95
CA PHE A 74 -15.62 6.75 7.69
C PHE A 74 -15.99 5.29 7.89
N HIS A 75 -17.29 5.06 8.11
CA HIS A 75 -17.83 3.75 8.39
C HIS A 75 -18.44 3.13 7.13
N ILE A 76 -18.17 1.85 6.91
CA ILE A 76 -18.82 1.03 5.86
C ILE A 76 -19.53 -0.13 6.55
N TYR A 77 -20.74 -0.44 6.08
CA TYR A 77 -21.63 -1.50 6.63
C TYR A 77 -21.94 -2.61 5.61
N ASP A 78 -21.00 -2.98 4.76
CA ASP A 78 -21.18 -3.98 3.73
C ASP A 78 -20.12 -5.10 3.80
N PRO A 79 -20.52 -6.35 4.11
CA PRO A 79 -21.64 -6.84 4.92
C PRO A 79 -21.39 -6.71 6.44
N LYS A 80 -20.19 -6.28 6.83
CA LYS A 80 -19.77 -6.08 8.23
C LYS A 80 -19.35 -4.64 8.43
N HIS A 81 -19.63 -4.12 9.61
CA HIS A 81 -19.13 -2.82 10.02
C HIS A 81 -17.60 -2.77 9.97
N ARG A 82 -17.07 -1.77 9.27
CA ARG A 82 -15.63 -1.49 9.15
C ARG A 82 -15.39 -0.01 9.23
N ILE A 83 -14.34 0.38 9.91
CA ILE A 83 -13.82 1.76 9.91
C ILE A 83 -12.72 1.83 8.86
N ILE A 84 -12.89 2.72 7.89
CA ILE A 84 -11.90 2.93 6.83
C ILE A 84 -11.15 4.21 7.12
N SER A 85 -9.83 4.13 7.14
CA SER A 85 -8.92 5.28 7.23
C SER A 85 -8.43 5.62 5.82
N LYS A 86 -8.87 6.77 5.29
CA LYS A 86 -8.52 7.25 3.95
C LYS A 86 -7.48 8.36 4.06
N ALA A 87 -6.30 8.17 3.50
CA ALA A 87 -5.28 9.21 3.37
C ALA A 87 -5.69 10.26 2.33
N THR A 88 -5.12 11.46 2.41
CA THR A 88 -5.30 12.51 1.40
C THR A 88 -4.78 12.08 0.03
N VAL A 89 -5.14 12.80 -1.02
CA VAL A 89 -4.64 12.48 -2.38
C VAL A 89 -3.12 12.66 -2.45
N ARG A 90 -2.60 13.71 -1.80
CA ARG A 90 -1.17 13.98 -1.67
C ARG A 90 -0.42 12.77 -1.07
N ASP A 91 -0.90 12.27 0.05
CA ASP A 91 -0.25 11.15 0.74
C ASP A 91 -0.42 9.84 -0.02
N ARG A 92 -1.57 9.62 -0.65
CA ARG A 92 -1.77 8.45 -1.52
C ARG A 92 -0.85 8.45 -2.75
N LEU A 93 -0.48 9.63 -3.27
CA LEU A 93 0.52 9.76 -4.33
C LEU A 93 1.91 9.37 -3.80
N ALA A 94 2.29 9.86 -2.61
CA ALA A 94 3.53 9.46 -1.94
C ALA A 94 3.56 7.94 -1.66
N HIS A 95 2.45 7.38 -1.18
CA HIS A 95 2.32 5.91 -0.98
C HIS A 95 2.49 5.14 -2.29
N HIS A 96 1.93 5.65 -3.40
CA HIS A 96 2.06 4.99 -4.70
C HIS A 96 3.50 5.02 -5.23
N MET A 97 4.19 6.15 -5.08
CA MET A 97 5.61 6.28 -5.38
C MET A 97 6.46 5.26 -4.59
N ILE A 98 6.24 5.17 -3.27
CA ILE A 98 6.94 4.20 -2.41
C ILE A 98 6.59 2.76 -2.81
N PHE A 99 5.32 2.49 -3.09
CA PHE A 99 4.88 1.16 -3.53
C PHE A 99 5.62 0.71 -4.80
N ASN A 100 5.79 1.58 -5.78
CA ASN A 100 6.48 1.25 -7.02
C ASN A 100 7.93 0.80 -6.76
N GLU A 101 8.65 1.51 -5.88
CA GLU A 101 10.03 1.14 -5.51
C GLU A 101 10.08 -0.16 -4.69
N LEU A 102 9.21 -0.30 -3.69
CA LEU A 102 9.15 -1.50 -2.86
C LEU A 102 8.72 -2.73 -3.67
N TYR A 103 7.82 -2.55 -4.64
CA TYR A 103 7.33 -3.64 -5.47
C TYR A 103 8.47 -4.31 -6.24
N GLU A 104 9.35 -3.53 -6.87
CA GLU A 104 10.49 -4.06 -7.62
C GLU A 104 11.45 -4.89 -6.73
N VAL A 105 11.67 -4.41 -5.49
CA VAL A 105 12.59 -5.06 -4.54
C VAL A 105 11.98 -6.32 -3.93
N PHE A 106 10.69 -6.30 -3.61
CA PHE A 106 10.05 -7.38 -2.83
C PHE A 106 9.35 -8.44 -3.66
N ASP A 107 8.85 -8.12 -4.87
CA ASP A 107 8.10 -9.07 -5.68
C ASP A 107 8.88 -10.37 -5.96
N GLN A 108 10.19 -10.25 -6.18
CA GLN A 108 11.08 -11.38 -6.42
C GLN A 108 11.22 -12.31 -5.20
N SER A 109 10.99 -11.82 -3.99
CA SER A 109 11.12 -12.59 -2.75
C SER A 109 9.82 -13.29 -2.32
N PHE A 110 8.69 -12.97 -2.96
CA PHE A 110 7.43 -13.63 -2.64
C PHE A 110 7.37 -15.05 -3.20
N ILE A 111 6.77 -15.94 -2.40
CA ILE A 111 6.51 -17.32 -2.86
C ILE A 111 5.63 -17.33 -4.11
N TYR A 112 5.77 -18.35 -4.95
CA TYR A 112 5.03 -18.47 -6.20
C TYR A 112 3.52 -18.33 -6.02
N HIS A 113 2.94 -18.88 -4.95
CA HIS A 113 1.51 -18.86 -4.65
C HIS A 113 1.00 -17.60 -3.93
N SER A 114 1.79 -16.54 -3.86
CA SER A 114 1.30 -15.21 -3.48
C SER A 114 0.62 -14.56 -4.67
N TYR A 115 -0.68 -14.25 -4.57
CA TYR A 115 -1.49 -13.77 -5.69
C TYR A 115 -1.99 -12.33 -5.53
N ALA A 116 -2.14 -11.85 -4.30
CA ALA A 116 -2.68 -10.53 -4.03
C ALA A 116 -1.70 -9.42 -4.44
N SER A 117 -2.22 -8.39 -5.10
CA SER A 117 -1.49 -7.16 -5.47
C SER A 117 -0.20 -7.40 -6.27
N ARG A 118 -0.16 -8.44 -7.11
CA ARG A 118 0.99 -8.77 -7.94
C ARG A 118 0.62 -8.75 -9.43
N LEU A 119 1.51 -8.17 -10.25
CA LEU A 119 1.36 -8.14 -11.72
C LEU A 119 1.35 -9.56 -12.31
N GLY A 120 0.48 -9.82 -13.26
CA GLY A 120 0.32 -11.12 -13.89
C GLY A 120 -0.23 -12.22 -12.97
N LYS A 121 -0.65 -11.86 -11.74
CA LYS A 121 -1.25 -12.74 -10.74
C LYS A 121 -2.72 -12.32 -10.49
N GLY A 122 -3.24 -12.55 -9.32
CA GLY A 122 -4.60 -12.16 -8.95
C GLY A 122 -5.48 -13.35 -8.59
N SER A 123 -6.71 -13.07 -8.16
CA SER A 123 -7.65 -14.08 -7.65
C SER A 123 -7.97 -15.17 -8.68
N HIS A 124 -8.17 -14.82 -9.95
CA HIS A 124 -8.48 -15.82 -10.99
C HIS A 124 -7.38 -16.87 -11.17
N LEU A 125 -6.12 -16.42 -11.23
CA LEU A 125 -4.99 -17.35 -11.31
C LEU A 125 -4.86 -18.18 -10.03
N GLY A 126 -5.13 -17.57 -8.86
CA GLY A 126 -5.16 -18.27 -7.58
C GLY A 126 -6.18 -19.40 -7.57
N VAL A 127 -7.42 -19.12 -7.98
CA VAL A 127 -8.50 -20.12 -8.08
C VAL A 127 -8.13 -21.24 -9.06
N ALA A 128 -7.62 -20.89 -10.24
CA ALA A 128 -7.20 -21.89 -11.24
C ALA A 128 -6.10 -22.82 -10.70
N ASN A 129 -5.13 -22.27 -9.96
CA ASN A 129 -4.06 -23.08 -9.38
C ASN A 129 -4.55 -23.97 -8.23
N VAL A 130 -5.47 -23.47 -7.37
CA VAL A 130 -6.12 -24.29 -6.34
C VAL A 130 -6.91 -25.43 -6.98
N ALA A 131 -7.72 -25.16 -8.01
CA ALA A 131 -8.47 -26.18 -8.72
C ALA A 131 -7.55 -27.25 -9.33
N ARG A 132 -6.43 -26.85 -9.92
CA ARG A 132 -5.42 -27.77 -10.46
C ARG A 132 -4.78 -28.62 -9.36
N ALA A 133 -4.43 -28.00 -8.24
CA ALA A 133 -3.84 -28.71 -7.10
C ALA A 133 -4.83 -29.75 -6.51
N LEU A 134 -6.10 -29.39 -6.34
CA LEU A 134 -7.15 -30.30 -5.87
C LEU A 134 -7.35 -31.48 -6.81
N ARG A 135 -7.45 -31.24 -8.12
CA ARG A 135 -7.57 -32.33 -9.12
C ARG A 135 -6.38 -33.28 -9.07
N LYS A 136 -5.16 -32.74 -9.03
CA LYS A 136 -3.94 -33.54 -8.92
C LYS A 136 -3.92 -34.36 -7.64
N SER A 137 -4.21 -33.75 -6.49
CA SER A 137 -4.17 -34.43 -5.19
C SER A 137 -5.27 -35.46 -5.03
N SER A 138 -6.46 -35.23 -5.61
CA SER A 138 -7.57 -36.17 -5.56
C SER A 138 -7.52 -37.26 -6.66
N LEU A 139 -6.48 -37.30 -7.48
CA LEU A 139 -6.42 -38.18 -8.65
C LEU A 139 -7.67 -38.07 -9.53
N ASN A 140 -8.00 -36.83 -9.94
CA ASN A 140 -9.21 -36.47 -10.68
C ASN A 140 -10.52 -36.87 -9.94
N ASN A 141 -10.59 -36.56 -8.64
CA ASN A 141 -11.70 -36.86 -7.75
C ASN A 141 -11.89 -38.36 -7.41
N ALA A 142 -10.90 -39.20 -7.64
CA ALA A 142 -10.94 -40.62 -7.27
C ALA A 142 -10.70 -40.86 -5.77
N ARG A 143 -10.14 -39.87 -5.05
CA ARG A 143 -9.95 -39.95 -3.60
C ARG A 143 -10.31 -38.66 -2.88
N THR A 144 -10.68 -38.75 -1.61
CA THR A 144 -10.94 -37.61 -0.75
C THR A 144 -9.65 -36.82 -0.48
N VAL A 145 -9.73 -35.49 -0.54
CA VAL A 145 -8.69 -34.56 -0.13
C VAL A 145 -9.27 -33.53 0.83
N TYR A 146 -8.44 -33.06 1.75
CA TYR A 146 -8.82 -32.04 2.71
C TYR A 146 -8.05 -30.76 2.41
N ALA A 147 -8.75 -29.63 2.51
CA ALA A 147 -8.14 -28.29 2.38
C ALA A 147 -8.28 -27.52 3.70
N LEU A 148 -7.15 -27.09 4.26
CA LEU A 148 -7.15 -26.22 5.43
C LEU A 148 -7.21 -24.77 4.97
N LYS A 149 -8.25 -24.02 5.38
CA LYS A 149 -8.37 -22.58 5.17
C LYS A 149 -7.97 -21.86 6.45
N CYS A 150 -6.91 -21.06 6.38
CA CYS A 150 -6.43 -20.23 7.48
C CYS A 150 -6.61 -18.74 7.12
N ASP A 151 -6.88 -17.91 8.14
CA ASP A 151 -6.96 -16.47 8.04
C ASP A 151 -6.39 -15.81 9.29
N ILE A 152 -5.74 -14.64 9.13
CA ILE A 152 -5.18 -13.89 10.24
C ILE A 152 -6.20 -12.85 10.67
N ARG A 153 -6.68 -12.97 11.91
CA ARG A 153 -7.62 -12.00 12.47
C ARG A 153 -6.98 -10.64 12.59
N LYS A 154 -7.65 -9.60 12.07
CA LYS A 154 -7.20 -8.20 12.13
C LYS A 154 -5.75 -8.03 11.66
N PHE A 155 -5.40 -8.63 10.51
CA PHE A 155 -4.02 -8.64 10.01
C PHE A 155 -3.36 -7.26 10.06
N PHE A 156 -3.98 -6.22 9.47
CA PHE A 156 -3.40 -4.89 9.41
C PHE A 156 -3.21 -4.24 10.79
N ASP A 157 -4.13 -4.48 11.72
CA ASP A 157 -4.04 -3.94 13.08
C ASP A 157 -3.00 -4.69 13.95
N SER A 158 -2.62 -5.91 13.52
CA SER A 158 -1.70 -6.80 14.27
C SER A 158 -0.25 -6.75 13.76
N VAL A 159 0.03 -6.01 12.69
CA VAL A 159 1.39 -5.89 12.15
C VAL A 159 2.29 -5.17 13.14
N ASP A 160 3.36 -5.84 13.56
CA ASP A 160 4.42 -5.23 14.36
C ASP A 160 5.26 -4.29 13.48
N HIS A 161 5.10 -2.99 13.67
CA HIS A 161 5.77 -1.95 12.87
C HIS A 161 7.29 -2.06 12.95
N ARG A 162 7.86 -2.41 14.11
CA ARG A 162 9.32 -2.56 14.28
C ARG A 162 9.85 -3.72 13.42
N LYS A 163 9.14 -4.84 13.42
CA LYS A 163 9.51 -5.99 12.57
C LYS A 163 9.35 -5.67 11.09
N LEU A 164 8.30 -4.95 10.71
CA LEU A 164 8.09 -4.51 9.34
C LEU A 164 9.24 -3.61 8.87
N GLU A 165 9.62 -2.62 9.67
CA GLU A 165 10.75 -1.73 9.39
C GLU A 165 12.06 -2.50 9.25
N GLN A 166 12.33 -3.46 10.14
CA GLN A 166 13.53 -4.31 10.05
C GLN A 166 13.58 -5.13 8.77
N ILE A 167 12.43 -5.66 8.30
CA ILE A 167 12.35 -6.41 7.04
C ILE A 167 12.64 -5.48 5.85
N ILE A 168 12.08 -4.26 5.86
CA ILE A 168 12.28 -3.28 4.79
C ILE A 168 13.74 -2.83 4.75
N GLN A 169 14.33 -2.47 5.91
CA GLN A 169 15.72 -1.99 6.02
C GLN A 169 16.77 -3.02 5.58
N LYS A 170 16.48 -4.32 5.66
CA LYS A 170 17.36 -5.36 5.12
C LYS A 170 17.52 -5.32 3.60
N LYS A 171 16.59 -4.69 2.90
CA LYS A 171 16.58 -4.65 1.44
C LYS A 171 16.74 -3.25 0.85
N ILE A 172 16.47 -2.22 1.64
CA ILE A 172 16.58 -0.81 1.24
C ILE A 172 17.87 -0.25 1.83
N SER A 173 18.82 0.11 0.98
CA SER A 173 20.11 0.66 1.39
C SER A 173 20.09 2.17 1.59
N ASP A 174 19.17 2.89 0.93
CA ASP A 174 19.06 4.34 1.06
C ASP A 174 18.38 4.73 2.37
N HIS A 175 19.15 5.38 3.26
CA HIS A 175 18.68 5.78 4.59
C HIS A 175 17.59 6.86 4.56
N ARG A 176 17.58 7.75 3.56
CA ARG A 176 16.56 8.79 3.40
C ARG A 176 15.23 8.16 3.00
N PHE A 177 15.28 7.22 2.07
CA PHE A 177 14.10 6.46 1.65
C PHE A 177 13.56 5.61 2.81
N ALA A 178 14.42 4.93 3.55
CA ALA A 178 14.00 4.16 4.72
C ALA A 178 13.33 5.06 5.80
N ARG A 179 13.84 6.27 6.05
CA ARG A 179 13.22 7.23 6.98
C ARG A 179 11.83 7.69 6.49
N LEU A 180 11.67 7.93 5.19
CA LEU A 180 10.36 8.28 4.62
C LEU A 180 9.35 7.16 4.84
N ILE A 181 9.73 5.91 4.60
CA ILE A 181 8.88 4.75 4.85
C ILE A 181 8.50 4.65 6.33
N SER A 182 9.47 4.80 7.26
CA SER A 182 9.21 4.77 8.71
C SER A 182 8.24 5.88 9.15
N LYS A 183 8.34 7.09 8.58
CA LYS A 183 7.37 8.17 8.85
C LYS A 183 5.94 7.76 8.46
N ILE A 184 5.76 7.12 7.31
CA ILE A 184 4.45 6.66 6.84
C ILE A 184 3.92 5.51 7.70
N ILE A 185 4.76 4.52 8.02
CA ILE A 185 4.36 3.43 8.94
C ILE A 185 3.92 4.00 10.29
N GLY A 186 4.70 4.92 10.86
CA GLY A 186 4.40 5.57 12.14
C GLY A 186 3.15 6.46 12.13
N SER A 187 2.74 6.99 10.97
CA SER A 187 1.55 7.83 10.86
C SER A 187 0.26 7.08 11.19
N PHE A 188 0.19 5.80 10.88
CA PHE A 188 -0.99 4.97 11.16
C PHE A 188 -1.19 4.75 12.65
N SER A 189 -0.14 4.52 13.42
CA SER A 189 -0.20 4.34 14.89
C SER A 189 -0.75 5.58 15.60
N LYS A 190 -0.23 6.77 15.26
CA LYS A 190 -0.69 8.05 15.83
C LYS A 190 -2.20 8.26 15.61
N THR A 191 -2.71 7.78 14.49
CA THR A 191 -4.13 7.92 14.14
C THR A 191 -5.04 6.98 14.92
N VAL A 192 -4.57 5.78 15.25
CA VAL A 192 -5.32 4.79 16.06
C VAL A 192 -5.45 5.32 17.49
N ASP A 193 -4.36 5.82 18.07
CA ASP A 193 -4.36 6.36 19.44
C ASP A 193 -5.30 7.57 19.59
N ASN A 194 -5.24 8.51 18.69
CA ASN A 194 -6.11 9.70 18.70
C ASN A 194 -7.60 9.35 18.53
N PHE A 195 -7.91 8.32 17.76
CA PHE A 195 -9.30 7.87 17.58
C PHE A 195 -9.84 7.17 18.82
N ALA A 196 -9.09 6.26 19.39
CA ALA A 196 -9.45 5.55 20.63
C ALA A 196 -9.62 6.52 21.82
N GLN A 197 -8.85 7.60 21.85
CA GLN A 197 -9.00 8.66 22.84
C GLN A 197 -10.31 9.46 22.63
N ARG A 198 -10.61 9.86 21.40
CA ARG A 198 -11.85 10.59 21.08
C ARG A 198 -13.12 9.75 21.29
N GLU A 199 -13.07 8.44 21.03
CA GLU A 199 -14.21 7.56 21.34
C GLU A 199 -14.42 7.46 22.85
N ARG A 200 -13.37 7.28 23.63
CA ARG A 200 -13.47 7.29 25.12
C ARG A 200 -14.01 8.60 25.65
N GLU A 201 -13.58 9.74 25.12
CA GLU A 201 -14.12 11.06 25.48
C GLU A 201 -15.62 11.17 25.12
N ARG A 202 -16.05 10.70 23.93
CA ARG A 202 -17.47 10.70 23.56
C ARG A 202 -18.33 9.79 24.45
N GLU A 203 -17.85 8.61 24.80
CA GLU A 203 -18.55 7.69 25.71
C GLU A 203 -18.64 8.28 27.12
N SER A 204 -17.63 9.02 27.59
CA SER A 204 -17.67 9.71 28.89
C SER A 204 -18.70 10.84 28.94
N TRP A 205 -19.06 11.46 27.80
CA TRP A 205 -20.12 12.49 27.71
C TRP A 205 -21.53 11.89 27.60
N LEU A 206 -21.66 10.61 27.26
CA LEU A 206 -22.91 9.89 27.10
C LEU A 206 -23.29 9.02 28.30
N SER A 207 -22.41 8.95 29.28
CA SER A 207 -22.71 8.29 30.57
C SER A 207 -23.42 9.26 31.52
N PRO A 208 -24.61 8.92 32.02
CA PRO A 208 -25.43 9.82 32.88
C PRO A 208 -24.76 10.07 34.24
#